data_5cd19d17001aa884dadb3f5e3baf18bf
#
_entry.id   5cd19d17001aa884dadb3f5e3baf18bf
#
_cell.length_a   1.000
_cell.length_b   1.000
_cell.length_c   1.000
_cell.angle_alpha   90.00
_cell.angle_beta   90.00
_cell.angle_gamma   90.00
#
_symmetry.space_group_name_H-M   'P 1'
#
loop_
_entity.id
_entity.type
_entity.pdbx_description
1 polymer ?
#
loop_
_entity_poly.entity_id
_entity_poly.type
_entity_poly.pdbx_seq_one_letter_code
_entity_poly.pdbx_strand_id
1 'polypeptide(L)'
;MESSSVRSNDKHMSKIPTLRKIQDADLKEVVAQAAKDDNDNMQFPSHVVLKDGEIVGGWQIAQMPLLLAWHHTKKVNAKDSMIINSTVESMMSTMGVNQWFMACNSHSPFMGHMEKFGFNPIWPTNIFHKEI
;
A
#
# COMPACT_ATOMS: atom_id res chain seq x y z
N MET A 1 -30.36 -4.93 23.83
CA MET A 1 -30.17 -4.91 23.82
C MET A 1 -29.75 -4.74 23.97
N GLU A 2 -29.81 -4.57 23.71
CA GLU A 2 -29.62 -4.54 23.75
C GLU A 2 -29.16 -4.66 23.60
N SER A 3 -29.40 -4.93 23.75
CA SER A 3 -29.25 -4.95 23.70
C SER A 3 -29.10 -4.54 23.57
N SER A 4 -29.30 -4.77 23.43
CA SER A 4 -29.45 -4.11 23.28
C SER A 4 -29.52 -3.08 23.56
N SER A 5 -30.13 -2.47 23.57
CA SER A 5 -30.27 -1.10 23.92
C SER A 5 -28.93 -0.40 23.95
N VAL A 6 -28.03 -1.02 24.52
CA VAL A 6 -26.65 -0.59 24.50
C VAL A 6 -26.15 -0.42 23.07
N ARG A 7 -26.54 -1.27 22.20
CA ARG A 7 -26.18 -1.16 20.78
C ARG A 7 -26.75 0.10 20.14
N SER A 8 -27.94 0.45 20.48
CA SER A 8 -28.53 1.69 19.96
C SER A 8 -27.71 2.89 20.39
N ASN A 9 -27.26 2.90 21.63
CA ASN A 9 -26.43 3.99 22.14
C ASN A 9 -25.08 4.01 21.41
N ASP A 10 -24.51 2.86 21.15
CA ASP A 10 -23.26 2.77 20.39
C ASP A 10 -23.40 3.35 18.99
N LYS A 11 -24.51 3.05 18.32
CA LYS A 11 -24.78 3.63 17.00
C LYS A 11 -24.89 5.14 17.03
N HIS A 12 -25.56 5.69 18.04
CA HIS A 12 -25.65 7.14 18.17
C HIS A 12 -24.30 7.77 18.42
N MET A 13 -23.43 7.09 19.18
CA MET A 13 -22.09 7.58 19.45
C MET A 13 -21.18 7.50 18.22
N SER A 14 -21.55 6.69 17.22
CA SER A 14 -20.75 6.44 16.04
C SER A 14 -20.93 7.48 14.94
N LYS A 15 -21.63 8.60 15.18
CA LYS A 15 -21.76 9.68 14.21
C LYS A 15 -20.44 10.34 13.90
N ILE A 16 -19.51 10.32 14.85
CA ILE A 16 -18.14 10.77 14.62
C ILE A 16 -17.38 9.62 13.97
N PRO A 17 -16.67 9.89 12.85
CA PRO A 17 -15.88 8.84 12.22
C PRO A 17 -14.82 8.30 13.16
N THR A 18 -14.66 7.01 13.17
CA THR A 18 -13.63 6.33 13.96
C THR A 18 -12.80 5.42 13.07
N LEU A 19 -11.55 5.25 13.44
CA LEU A 19 -10.62 4.39 12.74
C LEU A 19 -10.32 3.18 13.62
N ARG A 20 -10.43 1.98 13.06
CA ARG A 20 -10.01 0.77 13.77
C ARG A 20 -9.24 -0.16 12.85
N LYS A 21 -8.49 -1.05 13.43
CA LYS A 21 -7.76 -2.06 12.68
C LYS A 21 -8.72 -2.95 11.93
N ILE A 22 -8.33 -3.32 10.70
CA ILE A 22 -9.17 -4.16 9.84
C ILE A 22 -9.28 -5.58 10.41
N GLN A 23 -10.44 -6.18 10.23
CA GLN A 23 -10.68 -7.60 10.51
C GLN A 23 -10.83 -8.33 9.18
N ASP A 24 -10.63 -9.65 9.18
CA ASP A 24 -10.69 -10.44 7.95
C ASP A 24 -12.01 -10.25 7.20
N ALA A 25 -13.11 -10.14 7.92
CA ALA A 25 -14.42 -9.95 7.33
C ALA A 25 -14.57 -8.61 6.60
N ASP A 26 -13.79 -7.60 6.99
CA ASP A 26 -13.90 -6.26 6.43
C ASP A 26 -13.16 -6.10 5.11
N LEU A 27 -12.12 -6.89 4.91
CA LEU A 27 -11.16 -6.68 3.82
C LEU A 27 -11.84 -6.63 2.46
N LYS A 28 -12.64 -7.62 2.17
CA LYS A 28 -13.32 -7.74 0.88
C LYS A 28 -14.29 -6.59 0.63
N GLU A 29 -14.99 -6.17 1.67
CA GLU A 29 -15.93 -5.07 1.58
C GLU A 29 -15.23 -3.74 1.31
N VAL A 30 -14.15 -3.46 2.02
CA VAL A 30 -13.39 -2.22 1.85
C VAL A 30 -12.84 -2.12 0.44
N VAL A 31 -12.21 -3.17 -0.04
CA VAL A 31 -11.62 -3.18 -1.39
C VAL A 31 -12.71 -2.99 -2.44
N ALA A 32 -13.85 -3.66 -2.29
CA ALA A 32 -14.95 -3.55 -3.24
C ALA A 32 -15.57 -2.15 -3.25
N GLN A 33 -15.77 -1.55 -2.07
CA GLN A 33 -16.32 -0.20 -1.98
C GLN A 33 -15.38 0.84 -2.56
N ALA A 34 -14.08 0.72 -2.27
CA ALA A 34 -13.08 1.62 -2.81
C ALA A 34 -13.04 1.55 -4.35
N ALA A 35 -13.13 0.37 -4.90
CA ALA A 35 -13.14 0.18 -6.35
C ALA A 35 -14.35 0.86 -7.00
N LYS A 36 -15.50 0.84 -6.34
CA LYS A 36 -16.70 1.55 -6.84
C LYS A 36 -16.51 3.06 -6.90
N ASP A 37 -15.65 3.59 -6.04
CA ASP A 37 -15.35 5.03 -5.99
C ASP A 37 -14.08 5.37 -6.80
N ASP A 38 -13.74 4.52 -7.78
CA ASP A 38 -12.56 4.68 -8.64
C ASP A 38 -11.25 4.75 -7.86
N ASN A 39 -11.19 4.06 -6.74
CA ASN A 39 -10.00 4.00 -5.90
C ASN A 39 -9.44 2.58 -5.89
N ASP A 40 -8.98 2.13 -7.05
CA ASP A 40 -8.49 0.76 -7.25
C ASP A 40 -7.16 0.48 -6.55
N ASN A 41 -6.49 1.51 -6.08
CA ASN A 41 -5.21 1.34 -5.41
C ASN A 41 -5.35 0.95 -3.94
N MET A 42 -6.56 0.88 -3.40
CA MET A 42 -6.80 0.41 -2.03
C MET A 42 -6.85 -1.12 -2.00
N GLN A 43 -5.69 -1.76 -2.14
CA GLN A 43 -5.60 -3.22 -2.25
C GLN A 43 -5.20 -3.90 -0.95
N PHE A 44 -4.52 -3.18 -0.06
CA PHE A 44 -3.99 -3.73 1.18
C PHE A 44 -4.37 -2.87 2.38
N PRO A 45 -5.67 -2.63 2.59
CA PRO A 45 -6.09 -1.80 3.72
C PRO A 45 -5.70 -2.45 5.04
N SER A 46 -5.23 -1.64 5.97
CA SER A 46 -4.90 -2.08 7.32
C SER A 46 -5.92 -1.61 8.34
N HIS A 47 -6.66 -0.59 8.02
CA HIS A 47 -7.64 0.04 8.91
C HIS A 47 -8.90 0.39 8.14
N VAL A 48 -10.01 0.45 8.86
CA VAL A 48 -11.30 0.87 8.31
C VAL A 48 -11.79 2.09 9.06
N VAL A 49 -12.52 2.93 8.32
CA VAL A 49 -13.21 4.08 8.90
C VAL A 49 -14.67 3.69 9.06
N LEU A 50 -15.18 3.86 10.27
CA LEU A 50 -16.55 3.56 10.60
C LEU A 50 -17.30 4.82 10.95
N LYS A 51 -18.53 4.90 10.49
CA LYS A 51 -19.46 5.97 10.87
C LYS A 51 -20.85 5.35 10.94
N ASP A 52 -21.54 5.59 12.04
CA ASP A 52 -22.87 4.99 12.30
C ASP A 52 -22.89 3.48 12.16
N GLY A 53 -21.78 2.80 12.53
CA GLY A 53 -21.66 1.36 12.46
C GLY A 53 -21.39 0.82 11.07
N GLU A 54 -21.19 1.68 10.09
CA GLU A 54 -20.93 1.26 8.71
C GLU A 54 -19.50 1.58 8.30
N ILE A 55 -18.95 0.76 7.44
CA ILE A 55 -17.65 1.03 6.83
C ILE A 55 -17.84 2.12 5.78
N VAL A 56 -17.18 3.26 5.98
CA VAL A 56 -17.27 4.38 5.07
C VAL A 56 -15.92 4.74 4.46
N GLY A 57 -14.85 4.04 4.81
CA GLY A 57 -13.54 4.30 4.25
C GLY A 57 -12.53 3.24 4.66
N GLY A 58 -11.39 3.31 4.03
CA GLY A 58 -10.27 2.43 4.34
C GLY A 58 -8.95 3.19 4.29
N TRP A 59 -7.98 2.74 5.08
CA TRP A 59 -6.63 3.27 5.10
C TRP A 59 -5.63 2.14 5.01
N GLN A 60 -4.59 2.37 4.22
CA GLN A 60 -3.44 1.49 4.21
C GLN A 60 -2.32 2.20 4.95
N ILE A 61 -2.08 1.79 6.18
CA ILE A 61 -1.03 2.34 7.02
C ILE A 61 -0.01 1.22 7.22
N ALA A 62 1.15 1.38 6.64
CA ALA A 62 2.17 0.34 6.68
C ALA A 62 3.55 0.95 6.58
N GLN A 63 4.51 0.28 7.21
CA GLN A 63 5.91 0.53 6.94
C GLN A 63 6.29 -0.38 5.78
N MET A 64 6.62 0.22 4.66
CA MET A 64 7.00 -0.52 3.46
C MET A 64 8.45 -0.21 3.11
N PRO A 65 9.24 -1.23 2.77
CA PRO A 65 10.57 -0.95 2.24
C PRO A 65 10.42 -0.31 0.86
N LEU A 66 10.65 0.99 0.82
CA LEU A 66 10.64 1.77 -0.42
C LEU A 66 12.09 2.05 -0.79
N LEU A 67 12.49 1.53 -1.91
CA LEU A 67 13.86 1.63 -2.37
C LEU A 67 13.97 2.63 -3.49
N LEU A 68 15.11 3.33 -3.50
CA LEU A 68 15.49 4.23 -4.58
C LEU A 68 16.87 3.77 -5.05
N ALA A 69 17.08 3.80 -6.35
CA ALA A 69 18.36 3.39 -6.91
C ALA A 69 18.83 4.41 -7.95
N TRP A 70 20.13 4.55 -8.00
CA TRP A 70 20.78 5.30 -9.07
C TRP A 70 22.00 4.53 -9.53
N HIS A 71 22.10 4.33 -10.83
CA HIS A 71 23.28 3.71 -11.44
C HIS A 71 23.82 4.65 -12.52
N HIS A 72 25.13 4.78 -12.58
CA HIS A 72 25.77 5.57 -13.60
C HIS A 72 25.55 4.92 -14.97
N THR A 73 24.89 5.63 -15.88
CA THR A 73 24.41 5.06 -17.14
C THR A 73 25.52 4.54 -18.05
N LYS A 74 26.72 5.12 -17.95
CA LYS A 74 27.88 4.72 -18.78
C LYS A 74 28.74 3.64 -18.14
N LYS A 75 28.69 3.51 -16.81
CA LYS A 75 29.58 2.60 -16.06
C LYS A 75 28.88 1.32 -15.62
N VAL A 76 27.55 1.34 -15.56
CA VAL A 76 26.75 0.20 -15.14
C VAL A 76 25.81 -0.16 -16.28
N ASN A 77 25.98 -1.34 -16.85
CA ASN A 77 25.13 -1.82 -17.92
C ASN A 77 23.94 -2.61 -17.38
N ALA A 78 23.06 -3.06 -18.27
CA ALA A 78 21.85 -3.80 -17.87
C ALA A 78 22.16 -5.07 -17.11
N LYS A 79 23.22 -5.79 -17.51
CA LYS A 79 23.63 -7.03 -16.85
C LYS A 79 24.10 -6.75 -15.43
N ASP A 80 24.89 -5.68 -15.23
CA ASP A 80 25.34 -5.26 -13.91
C ASP A 80 24.14 -4.90 -13.03
N SER A 81 23.16 -4.19 -13.57
CA SER A 81 21.95 -3.82 -12.84
C SER A 81 21.16 -5.06 -12.40
N MET A 82 21.09 -6.09 -13.23
CA MET A 82 20.42 -7.33 -12.87
C MET A 82 21.13 -8.04 -11.71
N ILE A 83 22.47 -8.04 -11.73
CA ILE A 83 23.26 -8.63 -10.67
C ILE A 83 23.01 -7.90 -9.35
N ILE A 84 23.04 -6.57 -9.38
CA ILE A 84 22.77 -5.75 -8.19
C ILE A 84 21.35 -5.98 -7.69
N ASN A 85 20.37 -6.01 -8.60
CA ASN A 85 18.98 -6.25 -8.22
C ASN A 85 18.82 -7.58 -7.49
N SER A 86 19.47 -8.65 -8.00
CA SER A 86 19.43 -9.95 -7.36
C SER A 86 20.09 -9.94 -5.98
N THR A 87 21.17 -9.17 -5.83
CA THR A 87 21.85 -9.02 -4.55
C THR A 87 20.95 -8.31 -3.53
N VAL A 88 20.29 -7.22 -3.94
CA VAL A 88 19.36 -6.49 -3.09
C VAL A 88 18.19 -7.38 -2.68
N GLU A 89 17.65 -8.15 -3.62
CA GLU A 89 16.57 -9.09 -3.35
C GLU A 89 16.96 -10.11 -2.29
N SER A 90 18.17 -10.66 -2.40
CA SER A 90 18.69 -11.60 -1.40
C SER A 90 18.86 -10.95 -0.03
N MET A 91 19.34 -9.71 0.00
CA MET A 91 19.47 -8.95 1.25
C MET A 91 18.09 -8.75 1.91
N MET A 92 17.10 -8.33 1.12
CA MET A 92 15.76 -8.11 1.63
C MET A 92 15.14 -9.40 2.16
N SER A 93 15.32 -10.49 1.43
CA SER A 93 14.84 -11.81 1.85
C SER A 93 15.47 -12.26 3.17
N THR A 94 16.77 -12.04 3.33
CA THR A 94 17.49 -12.33 4.58
C THR A 94 16.94 -11.53 5.75
N MET A 95 16.46 -10.32 5.50
CA MET A 95 15.84 -9.46 6.50
C MET A 95 14.37 -9.82 6.77
N GLY A 96 13.86 -10.87 6.14
CA GLY A 96 12.47 -11.28 6.30
C GLY A 96 11.48 -10.46 5.48
N VAL A 97 11.95 -9.69 4.52
CA VAL A 97 11.11 -8.87 3.65
C VAL A 97 10.78 -9.69 2.41
N ASN A 98 9.49 -9.95 2.19
CA ASN A 98 9.03 -10.75 1.06
C ASN A 98 8.38 -9.92 -0.06
N GLN A 99 8.22 -8.62 0.14
CA GLN A 99 7.85 -7.72 -0.94
C GLN A 99 8.44 -6.34 -0.66
N TRP A 100 8.75 -5.63 -1.73
CA TRP A 100 9.38 -4.32 -1.66
C TRP A 100 8.87 -3.45 -2.79
N PHE A 101 9.04 -2.15 -2.61
CA PHE A 101 8.51 -1.16 -3.52
C PHE A 101 9.65 -0.30 -4.02
N MET A 102 9.60 0.05 -5.29
CA MET A 102 10.60 0.90 -5.90
C MET A 102 9.94 2.10 -6.53
N ALA A 103 10.38 3.28 -6.13
CA ALA A 103 9.95 4.51 -6.79
C ALA A 103 10.86 4.74 -7.99
N CYS A 104 10.25 4.98 -9.13
CA CYS A 104 10.97 5.18 -10.37
C CYS A 104 10.39 6.37 -11.10
N ASN A 105 11.24 7.35 -11.42
CA ASN A 105 10.84 8.49 -12.21
C ASN A 105 10.49 8.02 -13.61
N SER A 106 9.40 8.54 -14.19
CA SER A 106 8.96 8.16 -15.53
C SER A 106 10.00 8.40 -16.62
N HIS A 107 10.95 9.28 -16.39
CA HIS A 107 12.04 9.57 -17.32
C HIS A 107 13.31 8.77 -17.02
N SER A 108 13.29 7.93 -15.98
CA SER A 108 14.45 7.12 -15.61
C SER A 108 14.67 6.00 -16.61
N PRO A 109 15.95 5.71 -16.95
CA PRO A 109 16.27 4.55 -17.78
C PRO A 109 15.78 3.23 -17.19
N PHE A 110 15.57 3.17 -15.85
CA PHE A 110 15.06 1.98 -15.19
C PHE A 110 13.64 1.63 -15.58
N MET A 111 12.84 2.61 -15.98
CA MET A 111 11.42 2.37 -16.30
C MET A 111 11.24 1.26 -17.32
N GLY A 112 12.09 1.24 -18.36
CA GLY A 112 12.00 0.24 -19.41
C GLY A 112 12.43 -1.16 -18.98
N HIS A 113 13.03 -1.29 -17.82
CA HIS A 113 13.57 -2.56 -17.32
C HIS A 113 12.81 -3.11 -16.11
N MET A 114 11.87 -2.36 -15.56
CA MET A 114 11.21 -2.74 -14.31
C MET A 114 10.50 -4.09 -14.41
N GLU A 115 9.76 -4.34 -15.48
CA GLU A 115 9.08 -5.62 -15.67
C GLU A 115 10.08 -6.78 -15.79
N LYS A 116 11.20 -6.54 -16.46
CA LYS A 116 12.25 -7.55 -16.63
C LYS A 116 12.87 -7.95 -15.29
N PHE A 117 12.87 -7.02 -14.33
CA PHE A 117 13.38 -7.29 -12.99
C PHE A 117 12.31 -7.90 -12.07
N GLY A 118 11.11 -8.14 -12.59
CA GLY A 118 10.04 -8.75 -11.82
C GLY A 118 9.16 -7.78 -11.06
N PHE A 119 9.26 -6.49 -11.33
CA PHE A 119 8.40 -5.49 -10.71
C PHE A 119 7.12 -5.31 -11.52
N ASN A 120 6.01 -5.19 -10.80
CA ASN A 120 4.72 -4.91 -11.40
C ASN A 120 4.28 -3.50 -11.03
N PRO A 121 3.82 -2.68 -11.99
CA PRO A 121 3.25 -1.40 -11.65
C PRO A 121 1.99 -1.61 -10.82
N ILE A 122 1.87 -0.88 -9.71
CA ILE A 122 0.72 -1.06 -8.82
C ILE A 122 -0.39 -0.10 -9.20
N TRP A 123 -0.05 1.20 -9.28
CA TRP A 123 -1.01 2.24 -9.65
C TRP A 123 -0.27 3.50 -10.11
N PRO A 124 -0.89 4.31 -10.97
CA PRO A 124 -0.40 5.66 -11.23
C PRO A 124 -0.76 6.54 -10.05
N THR A 125 0.24 7.13 -9.39
CA THR A 125 -0.02 7.92 -8.20
C THR A 125 1.08 8.96 -8.01
N ASN A 126 0.75 10.01 -7.24
CA ASN A 126 1.70 10.99 -6.78
C ASN A 126 2.04 10.71 -5.33
N ILE A 127 3.29 10.92 -4.95
CA ILE A 127 3.74 10.73 -3.58
C ILE A 127 3.87 12.09 -2.92
N PHE A 128 3.24 12.24 -1.77
CA PHE A 128 3.28 13.47 -0.99
C PHE A 128 4.07 13.25 0.28
N HIS A 129 4.75 14.29 0.73
CA HIS A 129 5.56 14.26 1.94
C HIS A 129 5.05 15.31 2.92
N LYS A 130 5.05 14.94 4.21
CA LYS A 130 4.68 15.84 5.30
C LYS A 130 5.54 15.50 6.52
N GLU A 131 6.10 16.52 7.12
CA GLU A 131 6.73 16.41 8.44
C GLU A 131 5.71 16.71 9.52
N ILE A 132 5.74 15.94 10.56
CA ILE A 132 4.91 16.17 11.73
C ILE A 132 5.73 16.51 12.96
#